data_8bf1bb74a5d6277c25f96e539b5eb09d
#
_entry.id   8bf1bb74a5d6277c25f96e539b5eb09d
#
_cell.length_a   1.000
_cell.length_b   1.000
_cell.length_c   1.000
_cell.angle_alpha   90.00
_cell.angle_beta   90.00
_cell.angle_gamma   90.00
#
_symmetry.space_group_name_H-M   'P 1'
#
loop_
_entity.id
_entity.type
_entity.pdbx_description
1 polymer ?
#
loop_
_entity_poly.entity_id
_entity_poly.type
_entity_poly.pdbx_seq_one_letter_code
_entity_poly.pdbx_strand_id
1 'polypeptide(L)'
;MISSEKNIADTLSHMTVQSISYDKINQLRHAKYFGTAENLKKHMSLHAKVLKRKFDIVLSAFENNLSGLGIAEWTKPEGGYFISLDVLPGTAKRVWQLCREAGVTLTNVGATFPYGIDPEDTNLRIAPSYPSDADLSRAAEVLCLCVKLAAAEKLARGNI
;
A
#
# COMPACT_ATOMS: atom_id res chain seq x y z
N MET A 1 -13.06 -13.13 -9.02
CA MET A 1 -13.01 -13.97 -7.78
C MET A 1 -12.35 -15.29 -8.17
N ILE A 2 -11.34 -15.72 -7.44
CA ILE A 2 -10.68 -17.00 -7.64
C ILE A 2 -10.86 -17.79 -6.35
N SER A 3 -11.56 -18.92 -6.42
CA SER A 3 -11.84 -19.78 -5.26
C SER A 3 -12.33 -21.14 -5.74
N SER A 4 -12.63 -22.07 -4.82
CA SER A 4 -13.28 -23.33 -5.17
C SER A 4 -14.70 -23.09 -5.71
N GLU A 5 -15.19 -23.99 -6.55
CA GLU A 5 -16.56 -23.92 -7.11
C GLU A 5 -17.62 -23.77 -6.02
N LYS A 6 -17.46 -24.51 -4.92
CA LYS A 6 -18.37 -24.44 -3.76
C LYS A 6 -18.40 -23.02 -3.15
N ASN A 7 -17.24 -22.42 -2.88
CA ASN A 7 -17.17 -21.09 -2.31
C ASN A 7 -17.71 -20.01 -3.25
N ILE A 8 -17.53 -20.20 -4.56
CA ILE A 8 -18.10 -19.31 -5.59
C ILE A 8 -19.63 -19.42 -5.57
N ALA A 9 -20.18 -20.63 -5.57
CA ALA A 9 -21.61 -20.85 -5.53
C ALA A 9 -22.24 -20.28 -4.25
N ASP A 10 -21.64 -20.53 -3.08
CA ASP A 10 -22.10 -19.99 -1.80
C ASP A 10 -22.07 -18.46 -1.80
N THR A 11 -20.99 -17.84 -2.29
CA THR A 11 -20.88 -16.39 -2.39
C THR A 11 -21.94 -15.81 -3.32
N LEU A 12 -22.15 -16.40 -4.50
CA LEU A 12 -23.16 -15.94 -5.45
C LEU A 12 -24.57 -16.05 -4.86
N SER A 13 -24.87 -17.13 -4.14
CA SER A 13 -26.18 -17.29 -3.48
C SER A 13 -26.43 -16.20 -2.44
N HIS A 14 -25.43 -15.85 -1.63
CA HIS A 14 -25.54 -14.77 -0.64
C HIS A 14 -25.67 -13.39 -1.29
N MET A 15 -24.97 -13.13 -2.40
CA MET A 15 -25.08 -11.87 -3.13
C MET A 15 -26.50 -11.62 -3.65
N THR A 16 -27.21 -12.65 -4.10
CA THR A 16 -28.58 -12.52 -4.61
C THR A 16 -29.58 -12.15 -3.50
N VAL A 17 -29.29 -12.48 -2.26
CA VAL A 17 -30.13 -12.14 -1.10
C VAL A 17 -29.84 -10.73 -0.57
N GLN A 18 -28.59 -10.25 -0.72
CA GLN A 18 -28.17 -8.94 -0.19
C GLN A 18 -28.57 -7.76 -1.09
N SER A 19 -28.77 -7.97 -2.38
CA SER A 19 -29.07 -6.89 -3.32
C SER A 19 -30.07 -7.34 -4.38
N ILE A 20 -31.16 -6.59 -4.51
CA ILE A 20 -32.18 -6.80 -5.56
C ILE A 20 -31.62 -6.39 -6.93
N SER A 21 -30.74 -5.39 -6.97
CA SER A 21 -30.06 -4.97 -8.21
C SER A 21 -28.74 -4.26 -7.88
N TYR A 22 -27.81 -4.39 -8.80
CA TYR A 22 -26.57 -3.63 -8.76
C TYR A 22 -26.78 -2.24 -9.36
N ASP A 23 -25.86 -1.30 -9.07
CA ASP A 23 -25.89 0.08 -9.57
C ASP A 23 -25.76 0.12 -11.11
N LYS A 24 -26.89 -0.10 -11.78
CA LYS A 24 -26.99 -0.08 -13.26
C LYS A 24 -26.66 1.28 -13.86
N ILE A 25 -26.98 2.37 -13.13
CA ILE A 25 -26.72 3.72 -13.61
C ILE A 25 -25.20 3.95 -13.69
N ASN A 26 -24.47 3.53 -12.67
CA ASN A 26 -23.00 3.62 -12.67
C ASN A 26 -22.37 2.73 -13.75
N GLN A 27 -22.87 1.52 -13.94
CA GLN A 27 -22.44 0.64 -15.03
C GLN A 27 -22.67 1.27 -16.41
N LEU A 28 -23.84 1.87 -16.64
CA LEU A 28 -24.15 2.56 -17.89
C LEU A 28 -23.26 3.81 -18.09
N ARG A 29 -22.95 4.56 -17.04
CA ARG A 29 -22.00 5.67 -17.10
C ARG A 29 -20.64 5.21 -17.59
N HIS A 30 -20.10 4.14 -17.01
CA HIS A 30 -18.82 3.57 -17.43
C HIS A 30 -18.87 3.04 -18.87
N ALA A 31 -19.91 2.29 -19.22
CA ALA A 31 -20.10 1.78 -20.57
C ALA A 31 -20.18 2.91 -21.62
N LYS A 32 -20.90 3.99 -21.31
CA LYS A 32 -21.01 5.16 -22.17
C LYS A 32 -19.71 5.96 -22.27
N TYR A 33 -18.99 6.11 -21.14
CA TYR A 33 -17.75 6.88 -21.08
C TYR A 33 -16.63 6.18 -21.86
N PHE A 34 -16.43 4.89 -21.66
CA PHE A 34 -15.36 4.13 -22.31
C PHE A 34 -15.74 3.70 -23.74
N GLY A 35 -16.98 3.28 -23.97
CA GLY A 35 -17.49 2.82 -25.26
C GLY A 35 -16.84 1.53 -25.76
N THR A 36 -15.52 1.42 -25.69
CA THR A 36 -14.75 0.25 -26.16
C THR A 36 -13.69 -0.15 -25.13
N ALA A 37 -13.26 -1.42 -25.22
CA ALA A 37 -12.15 -1.94 -24.41
C ALA A 37 -10.82 -1.21 -24.70
N GLU A 38 -10.63 -0.72 -25.91
CA GLU A 38 -9.43 0.03 -26.29
C GLU A 38 -9.38 1.39 -25.58
N ASN A 39 -10.49 2.11 -25.51
CA ASN A 39 -10.58 3.37 -24.76
C ASN A 39 -10.36 3.15 -23.26
N LEU A 40 -10.89 2.05 -22.71
CA LEU A 40 -10.60 1.67 -21.32
C LEU A 40 -9.10 1.48 -21.09
N LYS A 41 -8.41 0.74 -21.97
CA LYS A 41 -6.95 0.55 -21.89
C LYS A 41 -6.18 1.86 -22.00
N LYS A 42 -6.59 2.78 -22.89
CA LYS A 42 -6.00 4.12 -22.98
C LYS A 42 -6.15 4.91 -21.69
N HIS A 43 -7.35 4.87 -21.09
CA HIS A 43 -7.61 5.53 -19.81
C HIS A 43 -6.76 4.93 -18.68
N MET A 44 -6.69 3.60 -18.58
CA MET A 44 -5.82 2.92 -17.60
C MET A 44 -4.35 3.31 -17.76
N SER A 45 -3.87 3.45 -18.99
CA SER A 45 -2.49 3.88 -19.28
C SER A 45 -2.19 5.29 -18.80
N LEU A 46 -3.17 6.21 -18.84
CA LEU A 46 -3.01 7.56 -18.27
C LEU A 46 -2.87 7.51 -16.75
N HIS A 47 -3.73 6.76 -16.07
CA HIS A 47 -3.63 6.53 -14.63
C HIS A 47 -2.31 5.86 -14.24
N ALA A 48 -1.88 4.85 -14.99
CA ALA A 48 -0.62 4.17 -14.75
C ALA A 48 0.59 5.13 -14.79
N LYS A 49 0.62 6.09 -15.72
CA LYS A 49 1.68 7.10 -15.77
C LYS A 49 1.74 7.98 -14.52
N VAL A 50 0.57 8.42 -14.03
CA VAL A 50 0.48 9.24 -12.81
C VAL A 50 0.95 8.45 -11.59
N LEU A 51 0.45 7.22 -11.44
CA LEU A 51 0.81 6.37 -10.30
C LEU A 51 2.28 5.97 -10.34
N LYS A 52 2.79 5.56 -11.51
CA LYS A 52 4.20 5.18 -11.66
C LYS A 52 5.14 6.26 -11.15
N ARG A 53 4.91 7.53 -11.51
CA ARG A 53 5.72 8.64 -11.02
C ARG A 53 5.75 8.72 -9.49
N LYS A 54 4.61 8.53 -8.84
CA LYS A 54 4.49 8.53 -7.38
C LYS A 54 5.21 7.34 -6.73
N PHE A 55 5.10 6.17 -7.36
CA PHE A 55 5.84 4.98 -6.93
C PHE A 55 7.35 5.19 -7.07
N ASP A 56 7.80 5.74 -8.20
CA ASP A 56 9.21 6.02 -8.45
C ASP A 56 9.81 6.98 -7.40
N ILE A 57 9.04 7.98 -6.92
CA ILE A 57 9.47 8.88 -5.83
C ILE A 57 9.75 8.09 -4.55
N VAL A 58 8.81 7.25 -4.12
CA VAL A 58 8.96 6.48 -2.86
C VAL A 58 10.05 5.42 -2.99
N LEU A 59 10.07 4.67 -4.09
CA LEU A 59 11.08 3.64 -4.32
C LEU A 59 12.49 4.22 -4.41
N SER A 60 12.64 5.39 -5.04
CA SER A 60 13.93 6.09 -5.07
C SER A 60 14.37 6.56 -3.69
N ALA A 61 13.45 7.04 -2.86
CA ALA A 61 13.76 7.41 -1.48
C ALA A 61 14.22 6.19 -0.67
N PHE A 62 13.58 5.03 -0.82
CA PHE A 62 13.99 3.78 -0.15
C PHE A 62 15.36 3.32 -0.63
N GLU A 63 15.58 3.30 -1.95
CA GLU A 63 16.86 2.88 -2.53
C GLU A 63 18.01 3.76 -2.03
N ASN A 64 17.82 5.08 -2.04
CA ASN A 64 18.87 6.03 -1.63
C ASN A 64 19.14 6.04 -0.13
N ASN A 65 18.15 5.70 0.70
CA ASN A 65 18.26 5.88 2.15
C ASN A 65 18.33 4.58 2.95
N LEU A 66 17.78 3.48 2.44
CA LEU A 66 17.63 2.23 3.18
C LEU A 66 18.42 1.07 2.55
N SER A 67 18.73 1.17 1.24
CA SER A 67 19.45 0.11 0.52
C SER A 67 20.80 -0.18 1.18
N GLY A 68 21.12 -1.46 1.31
CA GLY A 68 22.41 -1.92 1.87
C GLY A 68 22.53 -1.83 3.40
N LEU A 69 21.53 -1.31 4.12
CA LEU A 69 21.58 -1.21 5.59
C LEU A 69 21.10 -2.48 6.30
N GLY A 70 20.42 -3.40 5.61
CA GLY A 70 19.89 -4.64 6.19
C GLY A 70 18.79 -4.43 7.24
N ILE A 71 18.13 -3.25 7.23
CA ILE A 71 17.08 -2.87 8.20
C ILE A 71 15.68 -2.81 7.61
N ALA A 72 15.56 -2.93 6.30
CA ALA A 72 14.27 -2.92 5.60
C ALA A 72 14.39 -3.60 4.24
N GLU A 73 13.27 -4.19 3.81
CA GLU A 73 13.05 -4.74 2.48
C GLU A 73 11.73 -4.22 1.93
N TRP A 74 11.60 -4.08 0.61
CA TRP A 74 10.37 -3.58 -0.01
C TRP A 74 10.10 -4.21 -1.37
N THR A 75 8.81 -4.27 -1.70
CA THR A 75 8.38 -4.72 -3.02
C THR A 75 8.61 -3.63 -4.06
N LYS A 76 8.87 -4.04 -5.30
CA LYS A 76 8.93 -3.16 -6.48
C LYS A 76 7.77 -3.53 -7.42
N PRO A 77 6.52 -3.10 -7.10
CA PRO A 77 5.34 -3.54 -7.83
C PRO A 77 5.25 -2.91 -9.22
N GLU A 78 4.84 -3.70 -10.21
CA GLU A 78 4.58 -3.25 -11.58
C GLU A 78 3.14 -2.74 -11.77
N GLY A 79 2.32 -2.77 -10.72
CA GLY A 79 0.93 -2.32 -10.74
C GLY A 79 0.33 -2.27 -9.34
N GLY A 80 -0.94 -1.89 -9.26
CA GLY A 80 -1.64 -1.74 -7.98
C GLY A 80 -1.46 -0.36 -7.35
N TYR A 81 -1.73 -0.28 -6.04
CA TYR A 81 -1.78 1.00 -5.31
C TYR A 81 -0.86 1.04 -4.08
N PHE A 82 -0.15 -0.05 -3.79
CA PHE A 82 0.60 -0.20 -2.55
C PHE A 82 2.01 -0.73 -2.78
N ILE A 83 2.92 -0.27 -1.92
CA ILE A 83 4.25 -0.85 -1.74
C ILE A 83 4.22 -1.54 -0.37
N SER A 84 4.65 -2.79 -0.29
CA SER A 84 4.92 -3.46 0.98
C SER A 84 6.33 -3.09 1.43
N LEU A 85 6.45 -2.61 2.65
CA LEU A 85 7.72 -2.30 3.31
C LEU A 85 7.81 -3.16 4.55
N ASP A 86 8.79 -4.04 4.59
CA ASP A 86 9.09 -4.87 5.74
C ASP A 86 10.33 -4.29 6.45
N VAL A 87 10.17 -3.96 7.72
CA VAL A 87 11.20 -3.40 8.60
C VAL A 87 11.70 -4.46 9.58
N LEU A 88 12.70 -4.15 10.39
CA LEU A 88 13.19 -5.12 11.39
C LEU A 88 12.03 -5.63 12.27
N PRO A 89 11.96 -6.94 12.58
CA PRO A 89 10.91 -7.51 13.43
C PRO A 89 10.74 -6.72 14.73
N GLY A 90 9.48 -6.46 15.12
CA GLY A 90 9.15 -5.69 16.32
C GLY A 90 9.34 -4.17 16.19
N THR A 91 9.46 -3.61 14.98
CA THR A 91 9.67 -2.17 14.81
C THR A 91 8.60 -1.46 13.98
N ALA A 92 7.69 -2.16 13.31
CA ALA A 92 6.69 -1.51 12.45
C ALA A 92 5.77 -0.54 13.21
N LYS A 93 5.30 -0.91 14.40
CA LYS A 93 4.51 -0.02 15.27
C LYS A 93 5.30 1.22 15.69
N ARG A 94 6.59 1.03 15.99
CA ARG A 94 7.46 2.16 16.37
C ARG A 94 7.68 3.12 15.19
N VAL A 95 7.95 2.59 13.99
CA VAL A 95 8.04 3.42 12.76
C VAL A 95 6.74 4.18 12.53
N TRP A 96 5.60 3.51 12.65
CA TRP A 96 4.29 4.14 12.48
C TRP A 96 4.05 5.28 13.48
N GLN A 97 4.42 5.09 14.75
CA GLN A 97 4.32 6.12 15.79
C GLN A 97 5.19 7.34 15.46
N LEU A 98 6.46 7.11 15.12
CA LEU A 98 7.41 8.16 14.76
C LEU A 98 6.92 8.96 13.53
N CYS A 99 6.44 8.27 12.50
CA CYS A 99 5.85 8.93 11.34
C CYS A 99 4.68 9.83 11.72
N ARG A 100 3.77 9.33 12.56
CA ARG A 100 2.61 10.07 13.04
C ARG A 100 3.01 11.31 13.85
N GLU A 101 3.99 11.19 14.73
CA GLU A 101 4.55 12.30 15.52
C GLU A 101 5.22 13.36 14.61
N ALA A 102 5.82 12.92 13.50
CA ALA A 102 6.40 13.80 12.48
C ALA A 102 5.37 14.36 11.48
N GLY A 103 4.07 14.06 11.64
CA GLY A 103 3.02 14.55 10.75
C GLY A 103 2.81 13.72 9.47
N VAL A 104 3.42 12.54 9.36
CA VAL A 104 3.23 11.61 8.24
C VAL A 104 2.22 10.54 8.63
N THR A 105 1.08 10.52 7.94
CA THR A 105 0.02 9.53 8.18
C THR A 105 0.23 8.31 7.29
N LEU A 106 0.41 7.14 7.91
CA LEU A 106 0.48 5.84 7.25
C LEU A 106 -0.80 5.05 7.49
N THR A 107 -1.00 3.99 6.69
CA THR A 107 -2.02 2.97 6.99
C THR A 107 -1.69 2.32 8.34
N ASN A 108 -2.72 1.92 9.08
CA ASN A 108 -2.52 1.24 10.37
C ASN A 108 -1.68 -0.02 10.22
N VAL A 109 -0.80 -0.25 11.19
CA VAL A 109 0.00 -1.49 11.27
C VAL A 109 -0.94 -2.69 11.38
N GLY A 110 -0.57 -3.79 10.73
CA GLY A 110 -1.39 -4.99 10.66
C GLY A 110 -2.47 -4.99 9.57
N ALA A 111 -2.69 -3.88 8.85
CA ALA A 111 -3.71 -3.78 7.82
C ALA A 111 -3.57 -4.78 6.65
N THR A 112 -2.42 -5.42 6.51
CA THR A 112 -2.12 -6.46 5.52
C THR A 112 -2.37 -7.88 6.04
N PHE A 113 -2.68 -8.03 7.31
CA PHE A 113 -2.87 -9.32 7.98
C PHE A 113 -4.34 -9.55 8.38
N PRO A 114 -4.77 -10.80 8.45
CA PRO A 114 -6.07 -11.15 9.02
C PRO A 114 -6.21 -10.60 10.45
N TYR A 115 -7.40 -10.10 10.75
CA TYR A 115 -7.73 -9.49 12.07
C TYR A 115 -6.89 -8.27 12.46
N GLY A 116 -6.09 -7.72 11.52
CA GLY A 116 -5.25 -6.55 11.80
C GLY A 116 -4.05 -6.83 12.71
N ILE A 117 -3.62 -8.09 12.81
CA ILE A 117 -2.53 -8.51 13.68
C ILE A 117 -1.35 -8.97 12.82
N ASP A 118 -0.26 -8.24 12.86
CA ASP A 118 1.04 -8.64 12.34
C ASP A 118 1.83 -9.34 13.46
N PRO A 119 2.06 -10.66 13.37
CA PRO A 119 2.70 -11.42 14.45
C PRO A 119 4.14 -10.98 14.74
N GLU A 120 4.85 -10.54 13.71
CA GLU A 120 6.26 -10.16 13.82
C GLU A 120 6.47 -8.64 13.94
N ASP A 121 5.41 -7.86 13.81
CA ASP A 121 5.47 -6.39 13.82
C ASP A 121 6.51 -5.83 12.84
N THR A 122 6.42 -6.29 11.57
CA THR A 122 7.39 -5.99 10.51
C THR A 122 6.81 -5.17 9.38
N ASN A 123 5.51 -5.33 9.07
CA ASN A 123 4.97 -4.89 7.80
C ASN A 123 4.26 -3.55 7.85
N LEU A 124 4.59 -2.70 6.88
CA LEU A 124 3.95 -1.41 6.62
C LEU A 124 3.46 -1.35 5.17
N ARG A 125 2.19 -0.98 5.00
CA ARG A 125 1.59 -0.74 3.70
C ARG A 125 1.68 0.73 3.32
N ILE A 126 2.43 1.04 2.27
CA ILE A 126 2.63 2.41 1.78
C ILE A 126 1.72 2.67 0.60
N ALA A 127 0.91 3.74 0.68
CA ALA A 127 -0.07 4.15 -0.33
C ALA A 127 0.29 5.53 -0.93
N PRO A 128 1.11 5.62 -1.98
CA PRO A 128 1.65 6.89 -2.48
C PRO A 128 0.67 7.72 -3.31
N SER A 129 -0.55 7.24 -3.57
CA SER A 129 -1.42 7.79 -4.61
C SER A 129 -2.00 9.19 -4.32
N TYR A 130 -2.20 9.56 -3.04
CA TYR A 130 -2.94 10.77 -2.67
C TYR A 130 -2.11 12.05 -2.61
N PRO A 131 -0.93 12.13 -1.95
CA PRO A 131 -0.22 13.39 -1.74
C PRO A 131 0.28 14.03 -3.04
N SER A 132 0.61 15.32 -3.02
CA SER A 132 1.39 15.95 -4.09
C SER A 132 2.78 15.31 -4.20
N ASP A 133 3.45 15.45 -5.34
CA ASP A 133 4.78 14.86 -5.53
C ASP A 133 5.80 15.45 -4.53
N ALA A 134 5.70 16.75 -4.22
CA ALA A 134 6.57 17.41 -3.26
C ALA A 134 6.34 16.91 -1.82
N ASP A 135 5.07 16.79 -1.41
CA ASP A 135 4.73 16.25 -0.10
C ASP A 135 5.10 14.77 0.02
N LEU A 136 4.90 14.00 -1.06
CA LEU A 136 5.26 12.59 -1.11
C LEU A 136 6.76 12.38 -0.96
N SER A 137 7.59 13.20 -1.62
CA SER A 137 9.04 13.15 -1.47
C SER A 137 9.47 13.39 -0.03
N ARG A 138 8.94 14.45 0.60
CA ARG A 138 9.23 14.77 2.02
C ARG A 138 8.74 13.65 2.95
N ALA A 139 7.54 13.14 2.74
CA ALA A 139 6.99 12.06 3.56
C ALA A 139 7.81 10.77 3.44
N ALA A 140 8.31 10.44 2.24
CA ALA A 140 9.16 9.28 2.03
C ALA A 140 10.54 9.44 2.72
N GLU A 141 11.13 10.64 2.71
CA GLU A 141 12.37 10.91 3.44
C GLU A 141 12.16 10.79 4.95
N VAL A 142 11.08 11.36 5.49
CA VAL A 142 10.72 11.23 6.92
C VAL A 142 10.50 9.77 7.29
N LEU A 143 9.78 9.01 6.46
CA LEU A 143 9.59 7.56 6.69
C LEU A 143 10.93 6.83 6.76
N CYS A 144 11.86 7.10 5.85
CA CYS A 144 13.19 6.49 5.89
C CYS A 144 13.96 6.82 7.18
N LEU A 145 13.87 8.08 7.67
CA LEU A 145 14.45 8.47 8.94
C LEU A 145 13.81 7.72 10.11
N CYS A 146 12.49 7.59 10.12
CA CYS A 146 11.77 6.84 11.15
C CYS A 146 12.16 5.36 11.18
N VAL A 147 12.34 4.73 10.00
CA VAL A 147 12.83 3.35 9.89
C VAL A 147 14.23 3.22 10.49
N LYS A 148 15.14 4.12 10.13
CA LYS A 148 16.52 4.14 10.68
C LYS A 148 16.52 4.32 12.20
N LEU A 149 15.71 5.25 12.71
CA LEU A 149 15.62 5.52 14.14
C LEU A 149 15.06 4.33 14.91
N ALA A 150 13.96 3.73 14.45
CA ALA A 150 13.37 2.57 15.09
C ALA A 150 14.32 1.36 15.08
N ALA A 151 15.06 1.15 14.00
CA ALA A 151 16.09 0.12 13.90
C ALA A 151 17.23 0.39 14.89
N ALA A 152 17.73 1.63 14.99
CA ALA A 152 18.78 2.00 15.93
C ALA A 152 18.34 1.84 17.38
N GLU A 153 17.12 2.26 17.74
CA GLU A 153 16.53 2.06 19.07
C GLU A 153 16.46 0.58 19.45
N LYS A 154 16.09 -0.29 18.50
CA LYS A 154 16.03 -1.74 18.73
C LYS A 154 17.42 -2.34 18.92
N LEU A 155 18.36 -2.02 18.03
CA LEU A 155 19.72 -2.58 18.09
C LEU A 155 20.46 -2.13 19.37
N ALA A 156 20.26 -0.87 19.80
CA ALA A 156 20.81 -0.38 21.05
C ALA A 156 20.28 -1.14 22.29
N ARG A 157 19.00 -1.54 22.29
CA ARG A 157 18.40 -2.34 23.38
C ARG A 157 18.83 -3.80 23.37
N GLY A 158 19.18 -4.35 22.22
CA GLY A 158 19.63 -5.74 22.07
C GLY A 158 21.08 -5.97 22.46
N ASN A 159 21.84 -4.90 22.71
CA ASN A 159 23.26 -4.95 23.11
C ASN A 159 23.47 -4.75 24.62
N ILE A 160 22.39 -4.77 25.43
CA ILE A 160 22.40 -4.81 26.89
C ILE A 160 21.86 -6.18 27.31
#